data_0a1502cd44d375f256e7a4f4d9888ae7
#
_entry.id   0a1502cd44d375f256e7a4f4d9888ae7
#
_cell.length_a   1.000
_cell.length_b   1.000
_cell.length_c   1.000
_cell.angle_alpha   90.00
_cell.angle_beta   90.00
_cell.angle_gamma   90.00
#
_symmetry.space_group_name_H-M   'P 1'
#
loop_
_entity.id
_entity.type
_entity.pdbx_description
1 polymer ?
#
loop_
_entity_poly.entity_id
_entity_poly.type
_entity_poly.pdbx_seq_one_letter_code
_entity_poly.pdbx_strand_id
1 'polypeptide(L)'
;MLRVLLTIALASLTLSGMAPSQTAKKPGHYVFVWAGDQAKQGNDFLLVVDADPASPRYGELVTSVATDQKSMKAHHTEYEMPASGMLFANDHDANRTMIFDLRNPLKPRVAASFESLGGFSMPHSFVRLPNGNVLAAFQYPDHGGHMSMGGKSGGLVEIDDTGTVVRSVSNADPAFADEGLLPYSLAILPKIDRVIVTNSPMGDDYLLTSNTYQLFRLSDLKLLGTYRLDPGEKLNGHVSPEEPRIGPDGAAYIQTLSCGIQRVTGMDGTSPTAKLVHQFPGSWCGVPTIIGHYLVQSVPALHGYVVLDIADGSRPVEVSQLIINDKYAPHWTGWDAKSRRLVVTSGQTGDRMYLLKLNEATGALSIDDAFRDADGQPGISFAKRAWPHGWTGEGAPHGAVFSR
;
A
#
# COMPACT_ATOMS: atom_id res chain seq x y z
N MET A 1 -47.25 36.16 -80.73
CA MET A 1 -46.75 34.82 -80.39
C MET A 1 -45.70 34.99 -79.29
N LEU A 2 -46.09 34.79 -78.04
CA LEU A 2 -45.21 34.99 -76.85
C LEU A 2 -44.85 33.58 -76.31
N ARG A 3 -43.59 33.21 -76.31
CA ARG A 3 -43.10 31.95 -75.75
C ARG A 3 -42.67 32.22 -74.29
N VAL A 4 -43.35 31.62 -73.36
CA VAL A 4 -42.95 31.60 -71.93
C VAL A 4 -42.01 30.43 -71.73
N LEU A 5 -40.83 30.71 -71.26
CA LEU A 5 -39.82 29.72 -70.82
C LEU A 5 -40.03 29.48 -69.29
N LEU A 6 -40.37 28.24 -68.97
CA LEU A 6 -40.53 27.76 -67.58
C LEU A 6 -39.16 27.26 -67.07
N THR A 7 -38.54 27.87 -66.13
CA THR A 7 -37.30 27.43 -65.51
C THR A 7 -37.60 26.61 -64.27
N ILE A 8 -37.28 25.32 -64.33
CA ILE A 8 -37.43 24.43 -63.16
C ILE A 8 -36.14 24.52 -62.34
N ALA A 9 -36.21 25.00 -61.10
CA ALA A 9 -35.11 24.97 -60.17
C ALA A 9 -35.12 23.61 -59.40
N LEU A 10 -34.06 22.80 -59.63
CA LEU A 10 -33.76 21.62 -58.80
C LEU A 10 -33.16 22.06 -57.48
N ALA A 11 -33.87 21.84 -56.34
CA ALA A 11 -33.30 21.98 -55.01
C ALA A 11 -32.59 20.67 -54.61
N SER A 12 -31.25 20.74 -54.51
CA SER A 12 -30.43 19.64 -54.02
C SER A 12 -30.52 19.62 -52.48
N LEU A 13 -31.20 18.65 -51.90
CA LEU A 13 -31.12 18.35 -50.45
C LEU A 13 -29.79 17.69 -50.17
N THR A 14 -28.87 18.41 -49.50
CA THR A 14 -27.68 17.83 -48.91
C THR A 14 -28.06 17.20 -47.58
N LEU A 15 -28.12 15.86 -47.50
CA LEU A 15 -28.16 15.14 -46.22
C LEU A 15 -26.79 15.34 -45.54
N SER A 16 -26.75 16.21 -44.52
CA SER A 16 -25.63 16.28 -43.59
C SER A 16 -25.65 15.01 -42.73
N GLY A 17 -24.83 14.02 -43.07
CA GLY A 17 -24.59 12.86 -42.25
C GLY A 17 -24.00 13.32 -40.89
N MET A 18 -24.77 13.17 -39.83
CA MET A 18 -24.23 13.28 -38.47
C MET A 18 -23.20 12.18 -38.29
N ALA A 19 -21.91 12.53 -38.17
CA ALA A 19 -20.88 11.61 -37.73
C ALA A 19 -21.29 11.03 -36.36
N PRO A 20 -21.13 9.74 -36.13
CA PRO A 20 -21.42 9.17 -34.82
C PRO A 20 -20.56 9.88 -33.77
N SER A 21 -21.21 10.45 -32.76
CA SER A 21 -20.55 10.99 -31.58
C SER A 21 -19.61 9.90 -31.04
N GLN A 22 -18.31 10.13 -31.10
CA GLN A 22 -17.37 9.30 -30.34
C GLN A 22 -17.73 9.49 -28.86
N THR A 23 -18.45 8.52 -28.29
CA THR A 23 -18.64 8.42 -26.86
C THR A 23 -17.24 8.42 -26.25
N ALA A 24 -16.91 9.45 -25.47
CA ALA A 24 -15.65 9.53 -24.76
C ALA A 24 -15.46 8.20 -24.01
N LYS A 25 -14.40 7.47 -24.36
CA LYS A 25 -14.10 6.18 -23.75
C LYS A 25 -13.98 6.40 -22.26
N LYS A 26 -14.87 5.77 -21.47
CA LYS A 26 -14.84 5.88 -20.01
C LYS A 26 -13.41 5.58 -19.55
N PRO A 27 -12.81 6.41 -18.67
CA PRO A 27 -11.48 6.10 -18.15
C PRO A 27 -11.48 4.68 -17.60
N GLY A 28 -10.47 3.88 -17.97
CA GLY A 28 -10.30 2.54 -17.40
C GLY A 28 -10.05 2.61 -15.90
N HIS A 29 -10.28 1.50 -15.22
CA HIS A 29 -9.93 1.32 -13.83
C HIS A 29 -8.84 0.25 -13.73
N TYR A 30 -7.77 0.53 -13.01
CA TYR A 30 -6.56 -0.29 -13.02
C TYR A 30 -6.11 -0.60 -11.60
N VAL A 31 -5.40 -1.71 -11.44
CA VAL A 31 -4.58 -1.97 -10.27
C VAL A 31 -3.11 -1.92 -10.69
N PHE A 32 -2.32 -1.23 -9.88
CA PHE A 32 -0.87 -1.13 -10.01
C PHE A 32 -0.25 -2.05 -8.99
N VAL A 33 0.72 -2.88 -9.41
CA VAL A 33 1.39 -3.84 -8.54
C VAL A 33 2.88 -3.59 -8.61
N TRP A 34 3.47 -3.25 -7.49
CA TRP A 34 4.91 -3.11 -7.31
C TRP A 34 5.51 -4.48 -7.08
N ALA A 35 6.47 -4.87 -7.91
CA ALA A 35 7.04 -6.21 -7.90
C ALA A 35 8.54 -6.18 -8.18
N GLY A 36 9.27 -7.11 -7.56
CA GLY A 36 10.68 -7.34 -7.79
C GLY A 36 10.97 -8.74 -8.28
N ASP A 37 12.22 -8.99 -8.60
CA ASP A 37 12.75 -10.32 -8.85
C ASP A 37 13.70 -10.73 -7.72
N GLN A 38 13.23 -11.59 -6.81
CA GLN A 38 14.02 -12.03 -5.65
C GLN A 38 15.34 -12.70 -6.03
N ALA A 39 15.46 -13.23 -7.26
CA ALA A 39 16.71 -13.75 -7.81
C ALA A 39 17.63 -12.67 -8.39
N LYS A 40 17.22 -11.42 -8.42
CA LYS A 40 17.96 -10.24 -8.94
C LYS A 40 18.43 -10.40 -10.40
N GLN A 41 17.72 -11.17 -11.22
CA GLN A 41 18.02 -11.34 -12.64
C GLN A 41 17.39 -10.20 -13.48
N GLY A 42 16.14 -9.84 -13.17
CA GLY A 42 15.42 -8.72 -13.76
C GLY A 42 15.44 -7.48 -12.90
N ASN A 43 15.04 -6.36 -13.49
CA ASN A 43 14.79 -5.12 -12.75
C ASN A 43 13.43 -5.18 -12.06
N ASP A 44 13.31 -4.51 -10.91
CA ASP A 44 12.04 -4.28 -10.26
C ASP A 44 11.12 -3.47 -11.16
N PHE A 45 9.82 -3.72 -11.11
CA PHE A 45 8.88 -3.15 -12.05
C PHE A 45 7.50 -2.87 -11.44
N LEU A 46 6.81 -1.87 -11.96
CA LEU A 46 5.40 -1.63 -11.68
C LEU A 46 4.56 -2.22 -12.82
N LEU A 47 3.66 -3.14 -12.47
CA LEU A 47 2.70 -3.76 -13.38
C LEU A 47 1.37 -3.00 -13.36
N VAL A 48 0.73 -2.87 -14.51
CA VAL A 48 -0.62 -2.30 -14.67
C VAL A 48 -1.55 -3.38 -15.19
N VAL A 49 -2.65 -3.64 -14.47
CA VAL A 49 -3.65 -4.64 -14.81
C VAL A 49 -5.02 -3.96 -14.91
N ASP A 50 -5.84 -4.37 -15.88
CA ASP A 50 -7.23 -3.91 -15.99
C ASP A 50 -8.04 -4.45 -14.80
N ALA A 51 -8.52 -3.56 -13.95
CA ALA A 51 -9.27 -3.85 -12.74
C ALA A 51 -10.71 -3.33 -12.77
N ASP A 52 -11.23 -2.94 -13.95
CA ASP A 52 -12.63 -2.55 -14.13
C ASP A 52 -13.49 -3.81 -14.26
N PRO A 53 -14.35 -4.17 -13.28
CA PRO A 53 -15.21 -5.36 -13.37
C PRO A 53 -16.19 -5.33 -14.55
N ALA A 54 -16.43 -4.16 -15.16
CA ALA A 54 -17.26 -4.00 -16.35
C ALA A 54 -16.44 -4.09 -17.66
N SER A 55 -15.12 -4.18 -17.58
CA SER A 55 -14.25 -4.30 -18.75
C SER A 55 -14.28 -5.72 -19.32
N PRO A 56 -14.35 -5.89 -20.65
CA PRO A 56 -14.13 -7.20 -21.28
C PRO A 56 -12.68 -7.71 -21.11
N ARG A 57 -11.78 -6.87 -20.64
CA ARG A 57 -10.36 -7.18 -20.38
C ARG A 57 -10.04 -7.27 -18.89
N TYR A 58 -11.05 -7.47 -18.04
CA TYR A 58 -10.88 -7.58 -16.60
C TYR A 58 -9.88 -8.69 -16.23
N GLY A 59 -8.75 -8.32 -15.60
CA GLY A 59 -7.64 -9.22 -15.29
C GLY A 59 -6.53 -9.27 -16.35
N GLU A 60 -6.67 -8.57 -17.50
CA GLU A 60 -5.59 -8.54 -18.49
C GLU A 60 -4.44 -7.61 -18.06
N LEU A 61 -3.20 -8.05 -18.33
CA LEU A 61 -2.02 -7.20 -18.21
C LEU A 61 -2.07 -6.12 -19.28
N VAL A 62 -2.03 -4.85 -18.84
CA VAL A 62 -2.11 -3.71 -19.75
C VAL A 62 -0.72 -3.27 -20.20
N THR A 63 0.18 -3.05 -19.25
CA THR A 63 1.55 -2.61 -19.47
C THR A 63 2.37 -2.78 -18.19
N SER A 64 3.66 -2.51 -18.25
CA SER A 64 4.53 -2.39 -17.08
C SER A 64 5.67 -1.42 -17.35
N VAL A 65 6.26 -0.90 -16.30
CA VAL A 65 7.48 -0.09 -16.34
C VAL A 65 8.52 -0.67 -15.41
N ALA A 66 9.72 -0.96 -15.95
CA ALA A 66 10.86 -1.37 -15.15
C ALA A 66 11.56 -0.15 -14.56
N THR A 67 12.18 -0.33 -13.40
CA THR A 67 13.12 0.61 -12.80
C THR A 67 14.55 0.33 -13.28
N ASP A 68 15.52 1.02 -12.70
CA ASP A 68 16.95 0.76 -12.87
C ASP A 68 17.54 -0.13 -11.77
N GLN A 69 16.70 -0.63 -10.85
CA GLN A 69 17.12 -1.42 -9.69
C GLN A 69 16.82 -2.91 -9.88
N LYS A 70 17.68 -3.73 -9.27
CA LYS A 70 17.52 -5.18 -9.12
C LYS A 70 17.63 -5.50 -7.65
N SER A 71 16.50 -5.60 -6.97
CA SER A 71 16.46 -5.88 -5.54
C SER A 71 15.73 -7.17 -5.23
N MET A 72 15.84 -7.64 -4.00
CA MET A 72 15.02 -8.74 -3.50
C MET A 72 13.65 -8.29 -3.04
N LYS A 73 13.48 -6.98 -2.75
CA LYS A 73 12.29 -6.44 -2.05
C LYS A 73 11.82 -5.11 -2.62
N ALA A 74 11.35 -5.11 -3.85
CA ALA A 74 10.30 -4.17 -4.22
C ALA A 74 9.19 -4.31 -3.18
N HIS A 75 8.93 -3.29 -2.33
CA HIS A 75 8.24 -3.50 -1.06
C HIS A 75 6.88 -2.79 -1.00
N HIS A 76 6.76 -1.66 -0.33
CA HIS A 76 5.49 -0.98 -0.15
C HIS A 76 5.24 0.08 -1.22
N THR A 77 3.96 0.36 -1.50
CA THR A 77 3.47 1.57 -2.14
C THR A 77 2.73 2.42 -1.11
N GLU A 78 2.27 3.62 -1.49
CA GLU A 78 1.16 4.24 -0.77
C GLU A 78 -0.05 3.29 -0.78
N TYR A 79 -0.93 3.41 0.22
CA TYR A 79 -2.11 2.53 0.35
C TYR A 79 -3.26 2.94 -0.56
N GLU A 80 -3.28 4.21 -0.98
CA GLU A 80 -4.29 4.79 -1.86
C GLU A 80 -3.61 5.61 -2.96
N MET A 81 -4.18 5.56 -4.16
CA MET A 81 -3.69 6.37 -5.27
C MET A 81 -3.86 7.86 -4.96
N PRO A 82 -2.80 8.66 -4.97
CA PRO A 82 -2.90 10.10 -4.76
C PRO A 82 -3.65 10.80 -5.90
N ALA A 83 -4.26 11.95 -5.57
CA ALA A 83 -4.98 12.77 -6.56
C ALA A 83 -4.06 13.28 -7.68
N SER A 84 -2.79 13.48 -7.39
CA SER A 84 -1.76 13.88 -8.35
C SER A 84 -1.40 12.80 -9.36
N GLY A 85 -1.68 11.53 -9.05
CA GLY A 85 -1.21 10.37 -9.83
C GLY A 85 0.29 10.11 -9.71
N MET A 86 0.98 10.75 -8.75
CA MET A 86 2.40 10.55 -8.45
C MET A 86 2.52 9.59 -7.27
N LEU A 87 2.69 8.30 -7.54
CA LEU A 87 2.70 7.22 -6.55
C LEU A 87 4.11 7.02 -6.00
N PHE A 88 4.23 7.04 -4.67
CA PHE A 88 5.46 6.67 -3.98
C PHE A 88 5.49 5.17 -3.69
N ALA A 89 6.66 4.58 -3.90
CA ALA A 89 6.96 3.19 -3.57
C ALA A 89 8.39 3.06 -3.07
N ASN A 90 8.66 2.08 -2.21
CA ASN A 90 10.01 1.81 -1.77
C ASN A 90 10.52 0.48 -2.31
N ASP A 91 11.82 0.48 -2.53
CA ASP A 91 12.65 -0.69 -2.69
C ASP A 91 13.55 -0.77 -1.46
N HIS A 92 13.16 -1.61 -0.51
CA HIS A 92 13.79 -1.63 0.79
C HIS A 92 15.25 -2.08 0.71
N ASP A 93 15.54 -3.16 -0.01
CA ASP A 93 16.90 -3.71 -0.13
C ASP A 93 17.87 -2.78 -0.88
N ALA A 94 17.38 -2.05 -1.86
CA ALA A 94 18.18 -1.08 -2.61
C ALA A 94 18.28 0.29 -1.91
N ASN A 95 17.65 0.46 -0.74
CA ASN A 95 17.55 1.76 -0.07
C ASN A 95 16.98 2.85 -1.00
N ARG A 96 15.92 2.52 -1.77
CA ARG A 96 15.38 3.41 -2.80
C ARG A 96 13.94 3.81 -2.52
N THR A 97 13.63 5.09 -2.73
CA THR A 97 12.28 5.56 -2.99
C THR A 97 12.10 5.76 -4.49
N MET A 98 10.99 5.27 -5.03
CA MET A 98 10.55 5.49 -6.39
C MET A 98 9.33 6.40 -6.39
N ILE A 99 9.24 7.33 -7.35
CA ILE A 99 8.03 8.08 -7.66
C ILE A 99 7.60 7.69 -9.06
N PHE A 100 6.43 7.07 -9.17
CA PHE A 100 5.84 6.69 -10.46
C PHE A 100 4.82 7.75 -10.89
N ASP A 101 4.95 8.24 -12.13
CA ASP A 101 3.91 9.06 -12.78
C ASP A 101 2.89 8.13 -13.44
N LEU A 102 1.70 8.06 -12.86
CA LEU A 102 0.58 7.22 -13.26
C LEU A 102 -0.63 8.02 -13.76
N ARG A 103 -0.44 9.31 -14.07
CA ARG A 103 -1.49 10.18 -14.64
C ARG A 103 -2.03 9.62 -15.95
N ASN A 104 -1.20 8.89 -16.68
CA ASN A 104 -1.61 8.06 -17.80
C ASN A 104 -1.28 6.59 -17.49
N PRO A 105 -2.23 5.79 -16.98
CA PRO A 105 -2.01 4.39 -16.62
C PRO A 105 -1.50 3.50 -17.76
N LEU A 106 -1.76 3.88 -19.01
CA LEU A 106 -1.30 3.15 -20.19
C LEU A 106 0.15 3.45 -20.57
N LYS A 107 0.75 4.47 -19.95
CA LYS A 107 2.14 4.90 -20.17
C LYS A 107 2.78 5.28 -18.82
N PRO A 108 2.87 4.33 -17.87
CA PRO A 108 3.50 4.59 -16.60
C PRO A 108 4.98 4.89 -16.79
N ARG A 109 5.55 5.73 -15.94
CA ARG A 109 6.99 6.02 -15.97
C ARG A 109 7.54 6.27 -14.58
N VAL A 110 8.81 5.97 -14.37
CA VAL A 110 9.54 6.44 -13.19
C VAL A 110 9.79 7.94 -13.38
N ALA A 111 9.25 8.74 -12.46
CA ALA A 111 9.40 10.20 -12.49
C ALA A 111 10.63 10.66 -11.71
N ALA A 112 10.92 10.01 -10.57
CA ALA A 112 12.08 10.25 -9.73
C ALA A 112 12.47 8.98 -8.97
N SER A 113 13.74 8.92 -8.56
CA SER A 113 14.28 7.87 -7.69
C SER A 113 15.42 8.45 -6.86
N PHE A 114 15.47 8.11 -5.58
CA PHE A 114 16.51 8.59 -4.67
C PHE A 114 16.77 7.58 -3.54
N GLU A 115 17.99 7.60 -2.98
CA GLU A 115 18.39 6.69 -1.88
C GLU A 115 18.05 7.30 -0.52
N SER A 116 18.86 8.27 -0.10
CA SER A 116 18.70 8.97 1.17
C SER A 116 18.00 10.30 0.96
N LEU A 117 17.20 10.73 1.92
CA LEU A 117 16.50 11.99 1.84
C LEU A 117 16.30 12.62 3.21
N GLY A 118 16.49 13.96 3.30
CA GLY A 118 16.27 14.70 4.52
C GLY A 118 17.18 14.33 5.69
N GLY A 119 18.32 13.66 5.42
CA GLY A 119 19.28 13.20 6.44
C GLY A 119 19.02 11.77 6.91
N PHE A 120 18.11 11.02 6.22
CA PHE A 120 17.73 9.65 6.56
C PHE A 120 17.76 8.71 5.36
N SER A 121 17.87 7.43 5.64
CA SER A 121 17.97 6.33 4.67
C SER A 121 17.01 5.19 5.02
N MET A 122 16.88 4.22 4.13
CA MET A 122 16.01 3.06 4.26
C MET A 122 14.53 3.45 4.41
N PRO A 123 13.90 3.99 3.36
CA PRO A 123 12.47 4.34 3.37
C PRO A 123 11.62 3.09 3.57
N HIS A 124 10.55 3.20 4.38
CA HIS A 124 9.67 2.05 4.59
C HIS A 124 8.22 2.34 4.18
N SER A 125 7.57 3.29 4.77
CA SER A 125 6.14 3.56 4.51
C SER A 125 5.86 5.02 4.19
N PHE A 126 4.78 5.24 3.46
CA PHE A 126 4.37 6.54 2.94
C PHE A 126 2.91 6.81 3.30
N VAL A 127 2.60 8.01 3.73
CA VAL A 127 1.22 8.46 3.93
C VAL A 127 1.02 9.84 3.30
N ARG A 128 -0.07 10.01 2.57
CA ARG A 128 -0.42 11.29 1.94
C ARG A 128 -0.98 12.25 2.98
N LEU A 129 -0.40 13.46 3.02
CA LEU A 129 -0.84 14.55 3.87
C LEU A 129 -2.01 15.33 3.25
N PRO A 130 -2.81 16.07 4.05
CA PRO A 130 -3.89 16.92 3.52
C PRO A 130 -3.43 18.01 2.53
N ASN A 131 -2.17 18.44 2.60
CA ASN A 131 -1.59 19.41 1.67
C ASN A 131 -1.13 18.80 0.33
N GLY A 132 -1.25 17.48 0.19
CA GLY A 132 -0.87 16.73 -1.02
C GLY A 132 0.56 16.18 -1.00
N ASN A 133 1.40 16.58 -0.05
CA ASN A 133 2.74 16.00 0.12
C ASN A 133 2.67 14.59 0.73
N VAL A 134 3.79 13.88 0.73
CA VAL A 134 3.96 12.58 1.38
C VAL A 134 4.74 12.76 2.67
N LEU A 135 4.29 12.18 3.76
CA LEU A 135 5.11 11.94 4.94
C LEU A 135 5.64 10.50 4.87
N ALA A 136 6.96 10.35 4.87
CA ALA A 136 7.65 9.07 4.75
C ALA A 136 8.38 8.73 6.04
N ALA A 137 8.37 7.45 6.41
CA ALA A 137 9.18 6.88 7.48
C ALA A 137 10.51 6.38 6.90
N PHE A 138 11.62 6.79 7.50
CA PHE A 138 12.96 6.33 7.17
C PHE A 138 13.59 5.70 8.39
N GLN A 139 14.09 4.47 8.27
CA GLN A 139 14.49 3.69 9.43
C GLN A 139 15.85 4.09 10.03
N TYR A 140 16.76 4.62 9.23
CA TYR A 140 18.13 4.91 9.68
C TYR A 140 18.55 6.33 9.34
N PRO A 141 19.49 6.92 10.09
CA PRO A 141 20.14 8.14 9.67
C PRO A 141 20.97 7.90 8.41
N ASP A 142 21.10 8.93 7.59
CA ASP A 142 22.02 8.88 6.45
C ASP A 142 23.46 8.63 6.96
N HIS A 143 24.22 7.76 6.28
CA HIS A 143 25.54 7.29 6.71
C HIS A 143 25.58 6.35 7.94
N GLY A 144 24.44 5.87 8.42
CA GLY A 144 24.35 4.84 9.46
C GLY A 144 24.08 3.47 8.86
N GLY A 145 25.11 2.65 8.58
CA GLY A 145 24.90 1.29 8.09
C GLY A 145 24.03 0.44 9.03
N HIS A 146 23.42 -0.64 8.51
CA HIS A 146 22.50 -1.59 9.13
C HIS A 146 22.92 -2.20 10.50
N MET A 147 24.05 -1.86 11.08
CA MET A 147 24.77 -2.80 11.92
C MET A 147 24.91 -2.43 13.39
N SER A 148 24.21 -1.46 13.94
CA SER A 148 24.19 -1.30 15.39
C SER A 148 22.97 -0.51 15.87
N MET A 149 22.08 -1.17 16.58
CA MET A 149 20.86 -0.59 17.17
C MET A 149 21.12 0.35 18.34
N GLY A 150 22.32 0.38 18.91
CA GLY A 150 22.63 1.26 20.03
C GLY A 150 22.66 2.72 19.63
N GLY A 151 21.65 3.49 20.05
CA GLY A 151 21.63 4.95 19.95
C GLY A 151 21.39 5.53 18.55
N LYS A 152 20.89 4.75 17.58
CA LYS A 152 20.53 5.24 16.24
C LYS A 152 19.03 5.35 16.11
N SER A 153 18.57 6.49 15.65
CA SER A 153 17.16 6.75 15.37
C SER A 153 17.01 7.20 13.93
N GLY A 154 15.96 6.74 13.28
CA GLY A 154 15.59 7.20 11.95
C GLY A 154 14.90 8.55 11.98
N GLY A 155 13.98 8.77 11.05
CA GLY A 155 13.25 10.03 10.98
C GLY A 155 12.03 9.98 10.08
N LEU A 156 11.32 11.10 10.11
CA LEU A 156 10.19 11.40 9.24
C LEU A 156 10.59 12.49 8.25
N VAL A 157 10.23 12.33 6.99
CA VAL A 157 10.50 13.28 5.92
C VAL A 157 9.22 13.61 5.20
N GLU A 158 8.86 14.89 5.12
CA GLU A 158 7.80 15.37 4.24
C GLU A 158 8.40 15.71 2.86
N ILE A 159 7.82 15.14 1.82
CA ILE A 159 8.34 15.15 0.45
C ILE A 159 7.21 15.58 -0.49
N ASP A 160 7.48 16.46 -1.44
CA ASP A 160 6.54 16.80 -2.49
C ASP A 160 6.54 15.76 -3.63
N ASP A 161 5.60 15.90 -4.58
CA ASP A 161 5.46 15.00 -5.72
C ASP A 161 6.66 15.01 -6.70
N THR A 162 7.61 15.93 -6.53
CA THR A 162 8.85 15.99 -7.33
C THR A 162 10.02 15.30 -6.66
N GLY A 163 9.85 14.86 -5.40
CA GLY A 163 10.92 14.28 -4.59
C GLY A 163 11.70 15.33 -3.78
N THR A 164 11.22 16.58 -3.71
CA THR A 164 11.87 17.64 -2.94
C THR A 164 11.48 17.54 -1.47
N VAL A 165 12.47 17.62 -0.56
CA VAL A 165 12.23 17.66 0.88
C VAL A 165 11.59 18.99 1.27
N VAL A 166 10.46 18.93 1.95
CA VAL A 166 9.79 20.10 2.53
C VAL A 166 10.28 20.33 3.97
N ARG A 167 10.32 19.27 4.75
CA ARG A 167 10.87 19.24 6.12
C ARG A 167 11.25 17.82 6.52
N SER A 168 12.13 17.70 7.51
CA SER A 168 12.48 16.42 8.11
C SER A 168 12.68 16.57 9.62
N VAL A 169 12.50 15.48 10.35
CA VAL A 169 12.72 15.45 11.80
C VAL A 169 13.22 14.07 12.22
N SER A 170 14.18 14.05 13.14
CA SER A 170 14.57 12.80 13.80
C SER A 170 13.47 12.32 14.73
N ASN A 171 13.31 11.00 14.83
CA ASN A 171 12.42 10.38 15.80
C ASN A 171 13.15 10.02 17.11
N ALA A 172 14.40 10.47 17.29
CA ALA A 172 15.16 10.29 18.53
C ALA A 172 14.39 10.83 19.74
N ASP A 173 14.38 10.04 20.81
CA ASP A 173 13.84 10.42 22.11
C ASP A 173 14.91 10.18 23.18
N PRO A 174 15.36 11.22 23.90
CA PRO A 174 16.39 11.06 24.93
C PRO A 174 16.01 10.08 26.05
N ALA A 175 14.71 9.87 26.32
CA ALA A 175 14.25 8.89 27.29
C ALA A 175 14.41 7.43 26.83
N PHE A 176 14.72 7.22 25.54
CA PHE A 176 14.93 5.94 24.89
C PHE A 176 16.29 5.90 24.15
N ALA A 177 17.29 6.62 24.65
CA ALA A 177 18.59 6.79 23.98
C ALA A 177 19.35 5.46 23.76
N ASP A 178 19.11 4.46 24.60
CA ASP A 178 19.73 3.14 24.51
C ASP A 178 18.98 2.19 23.56
N GLU A 179 17.85 2.64 23.00
CA GLU A 179 17.01 1.86 22.08
C GLU A 179 17.12 2.41 20.65
N GLY A 180 17.19 1.55 19.67
CA GLY A 180 17.04 1.94 18.26
C GLY A 180 15.58 2.28 17.97
N LEU A 181 15.28 3.55 17.71
CA LEU A 181 13.97 3.97 17.26
C LEU A 181 13.96 3.98 15.72
N LEU A 182 13.45 2.91 15.13
CA LEU A 182 13.46 2.66 13.67
C LEU A 182 12.06 2.82 13.10
N PRO A 183 11.68 4.00 12.57
CA PRO A 183 10.34 4.24 12.04
C PRO A 183 10.00 3.23 10.94
N TYR A 184 8.96 2.43 11.18
CA TYR A 184 8.51 1.42 10.24
C TYR A 184 7.34 1.95 9.41
N SER A 185 6.25 2.29 10.08
CA SER A 185 5.05 2.77 9.41
C SER A 185 4.38 3.90 10.21
N LEU A 186 3.41 4.54 9.59
CA LEU A 186 2.74 5.69 10.17
C LEU A 186 1.30 5.81 9.72
N ALA A 187 0.49 6.45 10.56
CA ALA A 187 -0.86 6.89 10.21
C ALA A 187 -1.10 8.31 10.73
N ILE A 188 -1.89 9.08 10.01
CA ILE A 188 -2.22 10.47 10.37
C ILE A 188 -3.63 10.57 10.93
N LEU A 189 -3.79 11.44 11.93
CA LEU A 189 -5.06 11.81 12.53
C LEU A 189 -5.24 13.34 12.44
N PRO A 190 -5.59 13.88 11.26
CA PRO A 190 -5.60 15.31 11.02
C PRO A 190 -6.58 16.07 11.93
N LYS A 191 -7.69 15.44 12.31
CA LYS A 191 -8.72 16.06 13.18
C LYS A 191 -8.21 16.43 14.57
N ILE A 192 -7.19 15.72 15.07
CA ILE A 192 -6.59 15.94 16.37
C ILE A 192 -5.12 16.36 16.27
N ASP A 193 -4.64 16.66 15.06
CA ASP A 193 -3.27 17.11 14.77
C ASP A 193 -2.21 16.10 15.26
N ARG A 194 -2.36 14.81 14.90
CA ARG A 194 -1.44 13.73 15.32
C ARG A 194 -0.95 12.90 14.13
N VAL A 195 0.26 12.38 14.33
CA VAL A 195 0.83 11.26 13.58
C VAL A 195 1.21 10.19 14.59
N ILE A 196 0.78 8.96 14.37
CA ILE A 196 1.27 7.79 15.08
C ILE A 196 2.32 7.11 14.21
N VAL A 197 3.47 6.76 14.79
CA VAL A 197 4.61 6.13 14.12
C VAL A 197 4.97 4.88 14.89
N THR A 198 5.11 3.76 14.23
CA THR A 198 5.60 2.51 14.81
C THR A 198 7.10 2.38 14.60
N ASN A 199 7.78 1.72 15.52
CA ASN A 199 9.21 1.45 15.42
C ASN A 199 9.43 -0.07 15.35
N SER A 200 9.98 -0.54 14.24
CA SER A 200 10.31 -1.96 14.03
C SER A 200 11.52 -2.08 13.11
N PRO A 201 12.49 -2.93 13.44
CA PRO A 201 13.61 -3.19 12.56
C PRO A 201 13.19 -4.00 11.33
N MET A 202 13.99 -3.93 10.28
CA MET A 202 13.86 -4.71 9.04
C MET A 202 15.19 -5.37 8.66
N GLY A 203 15.13 -6.27 7.69
CA GLY A 203 16.32 -6.98 7.21
C GLY A 203 16.89 -7.93 8.26
N ASP A 204 18.22 -7.96 8.39
CA ASP A 204 18.90 -8.84 9.34
C ASP A 204 18.60 -8.48 10.81
N ASP A 205 18.08 -7.28 11.04
CA ASP A 205 17.75 -6.75 12.35
C ASP A 205 16.30 -7.09 12.78
N TYR A 206 15.46 -7.65 11.90
CA TYR A 206 14.03 -7.81 12.20
C TYR A 206 13.72 -8.79 13.33
N LEU A 207 14.68 -9.61 13.73
CA LEU A 207 14.57 -10.47 14.92
C LEU A 207 14.79 -9.71 16.24
N LEU A 208 15.26 -8.46 16.16
CA LEU A 208 15.47 -7.65 17.34
C LEU A 208 14.15 -7.18 17.91
N THR A 209 14.02 -7.27 19.21
CA THR A 209 12.80 -6.89 19.92
C THR A 209 12.56 -5.40 19.82
N SER A 210 11.42 -5.02 19.26
CA SER A 210 10.90 -3.66 19.30
C SER A 210 9.46 -3.68 19.77
N ASN A 211 9.08 -2.73 20.63
CA ASN A 211 7.72 -2.63 21.16
C ASN A 211 7.27 -1.19 21.41
N THR A 212 7.84 -0.25 20.63
CA THR A 212 7.55 1.17 20.81
C THR A 212 6.75 1.75 19.65
N TYR A 213 5.92 2.73 19.98
CA TYR A 213 5.31 3.64 19.03
C TYR A 213 5.47 5.08 19.51
N GLN A 214 5.39 6.02 18.61
CA GLN A 214 5.58 7.44 18.89
C GLN A 214 4.38 8.25 18.43
N LEU A 215 4.08 9.33 19.14
CA LEU A 215 3.15 10.35 18.70
C LEU A 215 3.90 11.62 18.35
N PHE A 216 3.61 12.14 17.16
CA PHE A 216 4.08 13.44 16.71
C PHE A 216 2.89 14.38 16.52
N ARG A 217 3.13 15.68 16.63
CA ARG A 217 2.19 16.69 16.16
C ARG A 217 2.30 16.79 14.63
N LEU A 218 1.18 16.65 13.94
CA LEU A 218 1.17 16.62 12.47
C LEU A 218 1.59 17.98 11.86
N SER A 219 1.18 19.08 12.47
CA SER A 219 1.40 20.43 11.95
C SER A 219 2.86 20.84 11.90
N ASP A 220 3.69 20.42 12.86
CA ASP A 220 5.11 20.81 12.95
C ASP A 220 6.08 19.63 13.11
N LEU A 221 5.59 18.39 13.10
CA LEU A 221 6.33 17.15 13.32
C LEU A 221 7.08 17.11 14.66
N LYS A 222 6.62 17.85 15.66
CA LYS A 222 7.20 17.79 17.00
C LYS A 222 6.87 16.45 17.65
N LEU A 223 7.90 15.74 18.12
CA LEU A 223 7.71 14.54 18.96
C LEU A 223 6.98 14.93 20.24
N LEU A 224 5.89 14.23 20.55
CA LEU A 224 5.08 14.39 21.75
C LEU A 224 5.41 13.35 22.82
N GLY A 225 5.88 12.18 22.39
CA GLY A 225 6.34 11.12 23.29
C GLY A 225 6.51 9.78 22.58
N THR A 226 7.30 8.93 23.22
CA THR A 226 7.51 7.52 22.86
C THR A 226 6.83 6.65 23.92
N TYR A 227 6.08 5.65 23.47
CA TYR A 227 5.27 4.80 24.32
C TYR A 227 5.50 3.33 23.98
N ARG A 228 5.28 2.45 24.95
CA ARG A 228 5.39 1.00 24.73
C ARG A 228 4.02 0.39 24.45
N LEU A 229 4.01 -0.61 23.58
CA LEU A 229 2.88 -1.52 23.46
C LEU A 229 2.88 -2.52 24.61
N ASP A 230 1.71 -2.98 24.99
CA ASP A 230 1.57 -4.13 25.89
C ASP A 230 1.74 -5.41 25.04
N PRO A 231 2.79 -6.23 25.25
CA PRO A 231 2.99 -7.45 24.49
C PRO A 231 1.91 -8.50 24.77
N GLY A 232 1.23 -8.42 25.91
CA GLY A 232 0.33 -9.47 26.38
C GLY A 232 1.06 -10.78 26.68
N GLU A 233 0.35 -11.75 27.28
CA GLU A 233 0.96 -12.99 27.77
C GLU A 233 1.52 -13.91 26.65
N LYS A 234 1.02 -13.79 25.41
CA LYS A 234 1.35 -14.68 24.29
C LYS A 234 2.53 -14.26 23.45
N LEU A 235 3.08 -13.08 23.65
CA LEU A 235 4.03 -12.48 22.71
C LEU A 235 5.50 -12.66 23.07
N ASN A 236 5.84 -13.34 24.15
CA ASN A 236 7.23 -13.63 24.57
C ASN A 236 8.20 -12.44 24.46
N GLY A 237 7.71 -11.21 24.61
CA GLY A 237 8.50 -9.98 24.48
C GLY A 237 8.78 -9.49 23.05
N HIS A 238 8.42 -10.27 22.02
CA HIS A 238 8.59 -9.87 20.61
C HIS A 238 7.29 -9.29 20.08
N VAL A 239 7.17 -7.98 20.02
CA VAL A 239 5.98 -7.30 19.51
C VAL A 239 6.20 -6.84 18.08
N SER A 240 7.28 -6.13 17.81
CA SER A 240 7.63 -5.52 16.52
C SER A 240 6.41 -4.85 15.86
N PRO A 241 5.99 -3.68 16.37
CA PRO A 241 4.83 -2.97 15.84
C PRO A 241 5.09 -2.50 14.42
N GLU A 242 4.19 -2.82 13.51
CA GLU A 242 4.36 -2.54 12.09
C GLU A 242 3.31 -1.54 11.58
N GLU A 243 2.18 -2.01 11.09
CA GLU A 243 1.26 -1.22 10.29
C GLU A 243 0.11 -0.64 11.13
N PRO A 244 0.10 0.67 11.41
CA PRO A 244 -1.03 1.32 12.06
C PRO A 244 -2.13 1.64 11.06
N ARG A 245 -3.39 1.41 11.44
CA ARG A 245 -4.58 1.83 10.71
C ARG A 245 -5.53 2.54 11.65
N ILE A 246 -6.16 3.62 11.19
CA ILE A 246 -7.13 4.35 12.00
C ILE A 246 -8.51 3.72 11.80
N GLY A 247 -9.09 3.26 12.89
CA GLY A 247 -10.43 2.69 12.89
C GLY A 247 -11.55 3.73 12.90
N PRO A 248 -12.80 3.31 12.69
CA PRO A 248 -13.96 4.19 12.69
C PRO A 248 -14.22 4.84 14.06
N ASP A 249 -13.73 4.25 15.13
CA ASP A 249 -13.75 4.76 16.49
C ASP A 249 -12.66 5.80 16.80
N GLY A 250 -11.80 6.13 15.80
CA GLY A 250 -10.69 7.06 15.95
C GLY A 250 -9.47 6.48 16.67
N ALA A 251 -9.52 5.21 17.10
CA ALA A 251 -8.36 4.51 17.64
C ALA A 251 -7.40 4.09 16.53
N ALA A 252 -6.11 3.95 16.85
CA ALA A 252 -5.17 3.29 15.95
C ALA A 252 -5.12 1.79 16.27
N TYR A 253 -5.23 0.97 15.24
CA TYR A 253 -5.04 -0.48 15.29
C TYR A 253 -3.68 -0.76 14.69
N ILE A 254 -2.73 -1.17 15.53
CA ILE A 254 -1.37 -1.49 15.12
C ILE A 254 -1.27 -2.99 14.97
N GLN A 255 -1.04 -3.44 13.75
CA GLN A 255 -0.62 -4.81 13.49
C GLN A 255 0.84 -4.96 13.94
N THR A 256 1.18 -6.11 14.52
CA THR A 256 2.54 -6.45 14.93
C THR A 256 3.07 -7.63 14.13
N LEU A 257 4.39 -7.70 13.94
CA LEU A 257 5.02 -8.86 13.28
C LEU A 257 4.61 -10.16 14.00
N SER A 258 4.54 -10.15 15.32
CA SER A 258 4.09 -11.27 16.16
C SER A 258 2.58 -11.55 16.07
N CYS A 259 1.88 -11.07 15.05
CA CYS A 259 0.47 -11.34 14.77
C CYS A 259 -0.54 -10.80 15.80
N GLY A 260 -0.17 -9.81 16.59
CA GLY A 260 -1.09 -9.12 17.49
C GLY A 260 -1.75 -7.92 16.82
N ILE A 261 -2.95 -7.56 17.29
CA ILE A 261 -3.58 -6.27 17.02
C ILE A 261 -3.61 -5.49 18.33
N GLN A 262 -2.86 -4.40 18.38
CA GLN A 262 -2.82 -3.46 19.48
C GLN A 262 -3.75 -2.28 19.19
N ARG A 263 -4.70 -2.00 20.06
CA ARG A 263 -5.57 -0.83 19.92
C ARG A 263 -5.04 0.32 20.77
N VAL A 264 -4.70 1.44 20.14
CA VAL A 264 -4.20 2.65 20.80
C VAL A 264 -5.30 3.70 20.85
N THR A 265 -5.57 4.23 22.06
CA THR A 265 -6.58 5.26 22.32
C THR A 265 -5.97 6.42 23.13
N GLY A 266 -6.69 7.55 23.26
CA GLY A 266 -6.23 8.72 24.02
C GLY A 266 -5.10 9.49 23.35
N MET A 267 -4.99 9.38 22.03
CA MET A 267 -3.93 10.04 21.25
C MET A 267 -4.07 11.56 21.15
N ASP A 268 -5.22 12.12 21.51
CA ASP A 268 -5.46 13.56 21.63
C ASP A 268 -4.84 14.15 22.90
N GLY A 269 -4.60 13.32 23.90
CA GLY A 269 -3.96 13.67 25.17
C GLY A 269 -2.43 13.43 25.18
N THR A 270 -1.88 13.37 26.39
CA THR A 270 -0.46 13.13 26.67
C THR A 270 -0.16 11.72 27.17
N SER A 271 -1.18 10.90 27.37
CA SER A 271 -1.08 9.56 27.97
C SER A 271 -1.92 8.56 27.18
N PRO A 272 -1.53 8.28 25.92
CA PRO A 272 -2.22 7.26 25.13
C PRO A 272 -2.05 5.89 25.79
N THR A 273 -3.02 5.02 25.57
CA THR A 273 -2.97 3.64 26.07
C THR A 273 -3.08 2.66 24.92
N ALA A 274 -2.22 1.64 24.93
CA ALA A 274 -2.26 0.53 24.01
C ALA A 274 -2.73 -0.73 24.74
N LYS A 275 -3.56 -1.53 24.06
CA LYS A 275 -4.01 -2.84 24.54
C LYS A 275 -3.99 -3.85 23.42
N LEU A 276 -3.46 -5.04 23.68
CA LEU A 276 -3.64 -6.19 22.81
C LEU A 276 -5.12 -6.58 22.81
N VAL A 277 -5.81 -6.43 21.67
CA VAL A 277 -7.24 -6.71 21.55
C VAL A 277 -7.53 -7.98 20.76
N HIS A 278 -6.58 -8.46 19.96
CA HIS A 278 -6.68 -9.71 19.24
C HIS A 278 -5.29 -10.31 18.97
N GLN A 279 -5.20 -11.64 18.88
CA GLN A 279 -3.99 -12.38 18.56
C GLN A 279 -4.30 -13.45 17.53
N PHE A 280 -3.70 -13.34 16.35
CA PHE A 280 -3.76 -14.38 15.31
C PHE A 280 -2.72 -15.47 15.57
N PRO A 281 -2.88 -16.66 14.96
CA PRO A 281 -1.86 -17.71 15.01
C PRO A 281 -0.66 -17.31 14.14
N GLY A 282 0.52 -17.83 14.50
CA GLY A 282 1.76 -17.67 13.74
C GLY A 282 2.76 -16.72 14.38
N SER A 283 3.90 -16.59 13.71
CA SER A 283 5.04 -15.79 14.18
C SER A 283 5.26 -14.52 13.37
N TRP A 284 4.52 -14.35 12.26
CA TRP A 284 4.50 -13.11 11.49
C TRP A 284 3.16 -12.94 10.77
N CYS A 285 2.70 -11.70 10.67
CA CYS A 285 1.51 -11.30 9.95
C CYS A 285 1.84 -10.07 9.08
N GLY A 286 1.17 -9.93 7.96
CA GLY A 286 1.41 -8.81 7.06
C GLY A 286 0.42 -7.67 7.23
N VAL A 287 0.31 -6.86 6.21
CA VAL A 287 -0.38 -5.57 6.19
C VAL A 287 -1.90 -5.70 6.33
N PRO A 288 -2.54 -5.01 7.29
CA PRO A 288 -3.99 -4.97 7.41
C PRO A 288 -4.62 -3.83 6.62
N THR A 289 -5.91 -3.97 6.31
CA THR A 289 -6.77 -2.91 5.79
C THR A 289 -8.06 -2.81 6.61
N ILE A 290 -8.54 -1.59 6.89
CA ILE A 290 -9.84 -1.36 7.53
C ILE A 290 -10.85 -0.89 6.49
N ILE A 291 -12.01 -1.55 6.45
CA ILE A 291 -13.12 -1.29 5.53
C ILE A 291 -14.39 -1.15 6.36
N GLY A 292 -14.87 0.07 6.53
CA GLY A 292 -15.97 0.34 7.47
C GLY A 292 -15.57 -0.07 8.89
N HIS A 293 -16.26 -1.05 9.46
CA HIS A 293 -15.96 -1.64 10.76
C HIS A 293 -15.28 -3.01 10.67
N TYR A 294 -14.79 -3.40 9.50
CA TYR A 294 -14.04 -4.64 9.33
C TYR A 294 -12.54 -4.37 9.18
N LEU A 295 -11.74 -5.06 9.96
CA LEU A 295 -10.30 -5.13 9.80
C LEU A 295 -9.96 -6.46 9.10
N VAL A 296 -9.41 -6.37 7.91
CA VAL A 296 -8.93 -7.53 7.14
C VAL A 296 -7.44 -7.67 7.36
N GLN A 297 -7.02 -8.81 7.90
CA GLN A 297 -5.63 -9.11 8.24
C GLN A 297 -5.08 -10.25 7.39
N SER A 298 -3.89 -10.08 6.84
CA SER A 298 -3.13 -11.17 6.23
C SER A 298 -2.46 -12.03 7.29
N VAL A 299 -2.74 -13.35 7.28
CA VAL A 299 -2.27 -14.31 8.28
C VAL A 299 -1.58 -15.50 7.58
N PRO A 300 -0.25 -15.44 7.36
CA PRO A 300 0.49 -16.48 6.65
C PRO A 300 0.38 -17.87 7.26
N ALA A 301 0.30 -17.97 8.59
CA ALA A 301 0.11 -19.25 9.27
C ALA A 301 -1.21 -19.97 8.90
N LEU A 302 -2.17 -19.22 8.36
CA LEU A 302 -3.45 -19.73 7.87
C LEU A 302 -3.50 -19.77 6.33
N HIS A 303 -2.43 -19.38 5.65
CA HIS A 303 -2.38 -19.27 4.20
C HIS A 303 -3.50 -18.40 3.60
N GLY A 304 -3.91 -17.35 4.33
CA GLY A 304 -5.08 -16.56 3.95
C GLY A 304 -5.30 -15.32 4.78
N TYR A 305 -6.54 -14.91 4.84
CA TYR A 305 -6.99 -13.66 5.44
C TYR A 305 -8.06 -13.92 6.48
N VAL A 306 -8.00 -13.16 7.57
CA VAL A 306 -9.02 -13.16 8.64
C VAL A 306 -9.67 -11.78 8.68
N VAL A 307 -10.98 -11.75 8.89
CA VAL A 307 -11.75 -10.52 9.07
C VAL A 307 -12.22 -10.42 10.50
N LEU A 308 -11.83 -9.33 11.15
CA LEU A 308 -12.35 -8.95 12.47
C LEU A 308 -13.43 -7.89 12.28
N ASP A 309 -14.57 -8.07 12.95
CA ASP A 309 -15.51 -6.99 13.22
C ASP A 309 -14.97 -6.17 14.42
N ILE A 310 -14.67 -4.91 14.16
CA ILE A 310 -14.16 -3.93 15.14
C ILE A 310 -15.19 -2.86 15.50
N ALA A 311 -16.50 -3.14 15.34
CA ALA A 311 -17.57 -2.23 15.78
C ALA A 311 -17.45 -1.94 17.27
N ASP A 312 -17.13 -2.96 18.12
CA ASP A 312 -16.56 -2.77 19.45
C ASP A 312 -15.05 -2.97 19.37
N GLY A 313 -14.30 -1.91 19.13
CA GLY A 313 -12.85 -1.98 18.96
C GLY A 313 -12.10 -2.51 20.19
N SER A 314 -12.73 -2.56 21.39
CA SER A 314 -12.12 -3.14 22.57
C SER A 314 -12.25 -4.67 22.64
N ARG A 315 -13.13 -5.25 21.80
CA ARG A 315 -13.41 -6.68 21.72
C ARG A 315 -13.69 -7.09 20.28
N PRO A 316 -12.69 -7.04 19.39
CA PRO A 316 -12.84 -7.50 18.02
C PRO A 316 -13.34 -8.94 17.95
N VAL A 317 -14.23 -9.23 17.01
CA VAL A 317 -14.79 -10.55 16.78
C VAL A 317 -14.37 -11.05 15.41
N GLU A 318 -13.80 -12.25 15.33
CA GLU A 318 -13.53 -12.91 14.07
C GLU A 318 -14.85 -13.32 13.41
N VAL A 319 -15.13 -12.79 12.21
CA VAL A 319 -16.39 -13.03 11.50
C VAL A 319 -16.21 -13.87 10.24
N SER A 320 -15.04 -13.88 9.66
CA SER A 320 -14.74 -14.76 8.52
C SER A 320 -13.24 -15.01 8.35
N GLN A 321 -12.95 -16.11 7.67
CA GLN A 321 -11.62 -16.51 7.24
C GLN A 321 -11.68 -16.97 5.78
N LEU A 322 -10.67 -16.58 4.98
CA LEU A 322 -10.48 -17.06 3.62
C LEU A 322 -9.08 -17.66 3.47
N ILE A 323 -8.98 -18.96 3.26
CA ILE A 323 -7.75 -19.65 2.89
C ILE A 323 -7.61 -19.61 1.37
N ILE A 324 -6.47 -19.16 0.85
CA ILE A 324 -6.21 -19.10 -0.59
C ILE A 324 -5.81 -20.49 -1.12
N ASN A 325 -4.76 -21.07 -0.55
CA ASN A 325 -4.32 -22.44 -0.79
C ASN A 325 -3.29 -22.83 0.29
N ASP A 326 -2.77 -24.05 0.28
CA ASP A 326 -1.90 -24.63 1.30
C ASP A 326 -0.45 -24.09 1.33
N LYS A 327 -0.11 -23.16 0.43
CA LYS A 327 1.26 -22.60 0.30
C LYS A 327 1.29 -21.08 0.30
N TYR A 328 0.14 -20.45 0.08
CA TYR A 328 0.06 -19.00 -0.04
C TYR A 328 0.51 -18.32 1.25
N ALA A 329 1.44 -17.37 1.13
CA ALA A 329 1.94 -16.57 2.24
C ALA A 329 1.47 -15.12 2.10
N PRO A 330 0.24 -14.77 2.50
CA PRO A 330 -0.34 -13.45 2.29
C PRO A 330 0.48 -12.37 3.00
N HIS A 331 0.63 -11.22 2.35
CA HIS A 331 1.35 -10.09 2.92
C HIS A 331 0.59 -8.77 2.82
N TRP A 332 0.30 -8.29 1.60
CA TRP A 332 -0.30 -6.97 1.36
C TRP A 332 -1.81 -7.04 1.24
N THR A 333 -2.48 -5.98 1.66
CA THR A 333 -3.90 -5.72 1.42
C THR A 333 -4.11 -4.26 1.02
N GLY A 334 -4.97 -4.01 0.02
CA GLY A 334 -5.34 -2.65 -0.40
C GLY A 334 -6.79 -2.61 -0.89
N TRP A 335 -7.59 -1.67 -0.37
CA TRP A 335 -9.01 -1.56 -0.68
C TRP A 335 -9.31 -0.53 -1.76
N ASP A 336 -10.23 -0.87 -2.65
CA ASP A 336 -10.84 0.06 -3.60
C ASP A 336 -12.34 0.21 -3.36
N ALA A 337 -12.74 1.36 -2.87
CA ALA A 337 -14.15 1.67 -2.63
C ALA A 337 -14.97 1.78 -3.92
N LYS A 338 -14.33 2.08 -5.08
CA LYS A 338 -15.01 2.26 -6.36
C LYS A 338 -15.47 0.92 -6.97
N SER A 339 -14.58 -0.06 -7.03
CA SER A 339 -14.90 -1.42 -7.49
C SER A 339 -15.38 -2.34 -6.38
N ARG A 340 -15.21 -1.92 -5.10
CA ARG A 340 -15.47 -2.74 -3.90
C ARG A 340 -14.66 -4.03 -3.94
N ARG A 341 -13.36 -3.90 -4.23
CA ARG A 341 -12.39 -4.98 -4.30
C ARG A 341 -11.23 -4.72 -3.37
N LEU A 342 -10.72 -5.79 -2.80
CA LEU A 342 -9.48 -5.80 -2.03
C LEU A 342 -8.41 -6.46 -2.90
N VAL A 343 -7.34 -5.74 -3.23
CA VAL A 343 -6.16 -6.35 -3.84
C VAL A 343 -5.32 -6.99 -2.74
N VAL A 344 -4.83 -8.19 -3.00
CA VAL A 344 -3.99 -8.93 -2.07
C VAL A 344 -2.80 -9.57 -2.79
N THR A 345 -1.62 -9.52 -2.16
CA THR A 345 -0.38 -10.11 -2.67
C THR A 345 0.34 -10.90 -1.59
N SER A 346 1.30 -11.74 -1.98
CA SER A 346 2.07 -12.57 -1.05
C SER A 346 3.47 -12.01 -0.75
N GLY A 347 4.06 -11.22 -1.63
CA GLY A 347 5.46 -10.85 -1.55
C GLY A 347 6.43 -11.98 -1.89
N GLN A 348 5.95 -13.14 -2.38
CA GLN A 348 6.77 -14.31 -2.73
C GLN A 348 6.91 -14.47 -4.24
N THR A 349 8.09 -14.95 -4.65
CA THR A 349 8.40 -15.24 -6.07
C THR A 349 7.42 -16.25 -6.66
N GLY A 350 6.87 -15.91 -7.84
CA GLY A 350 6.01 -16.78 -8.61
C GLY A 350 4.58 -16.93 -8.11
N ASP A 351 4.25 -16.34 -6.97
CA ASP A 351 2.88 -16.38 -6.42
C ASP A 351 1.88 -15.57 -7.25
N ARG A 352 0.61 -15.65 -6.87
CA ARG A 352 -0.46 -14.87 -7.48
C ARG A 352 -0.86 -13.70 -6.62
N MET A 353 -1.20 -12.59 -7.25
CA MET A 353 -2.06 -11.58 -6.64
C MET A 353 -3.52 -11.93 -6.93
N TYR A 354 -4.40 -11.60 -6.01
CA TYR A 354 -5.83 -11.79 -6.18
C TYR A 354 -6.60 -10.49 -5.94
N LEU A 355 -7.80 -10.41 -6.53
CA LEU A 355 -8.82 -9.50 -6.05
C LEU A 355 -9.83 -10.30 -5.23
N LEU A 356 -10.16 -9.76 -4.05
CA LEU A 356 -11.17 -10.35 -3.17
C LEU A 356 -12.40 -9.45 -3.11
N LYS A 357 -13.56 -10.07 -2.88
CA LYS A 357 -14.83 -9.40 -2.56
C LYS A 357 -15.08 -9.51 -1.07
N LEU A 358 -15.43 -8.38 -0.45
CA LEU A 358 -15.92 -8.34 0.91
C LEU A 358 -17.45 -8.15 0.88
N ASN A 359 -18.17 -9.03 1.55
CA ASN A 359 -19.57 -8.80 1.86
C ASN A 359 -19.66 -7.85 3.07
N GLU A 360 -19.94 -6.57 2.82
CA GLU A 360 -19.96 -5.55 3.88
C GLU A 360 -21.09 -5.71 4.92
N ALA A 361 -22.06 -6.60 4.68
CA ALA A 361 -23.09 -6.91 5.67
C ALA A 361 -22.69 -8.03 6.65
N THR A 362 -21.73 -8.89 6.25
CA THR A 362 -21.37 -10.08 7.03
C THR A 362 -19.87 -10.20 7.31
N GLY A 363 -19.03 -9.39 6.67
CA GLY A 363 -17.57 -9.52 6.72
C GLY A 363 -17.00 -10.70 5.93
N ALA A 364 -17.82 -11.47 5.21
CA ALA A 364 -17.37 -12.64 4.48
C ALA A 364 -16.48 -12.24 3.27
N LEU A 365 -15.31 -12.87 3.15
CA LEU A 365 -14.42 -12.75 2.00
C LEU A 365 -14.61 -13.86 0.99
N SER A 366 -14.43 -13.55 -0.29
CA SER A 366 -14.33 -14.53 -1.38
C SER A 366 -13.38 -14.04 -2.46
N ILE A 367 -12.74 -14.96 -3.18
CA ILE A 367 -11.96 -14.62 -4.38
C ILE A 367 -12.90 -14.07 -5.45
N ASP A 368 -12.47 -13.04 -6.20
CA ASP A 368 -13.19 -12.60 -7.39
C ASP A 368 -12.80 -13.50 -8.58
N ASP A 369 -13.57 -14.53 -8.81
CA ASP A 369 -13.33 -15.51 -9.88
C ASP A 369 -13.41 -14.92 -11.29
N ALA A 370 -13.97 -13.74 -11.45
CA ALA A 370 -14.02 -13.06 -12.74
C ALA A 370 -12.69 -12.36 -13.09
N PHE A 371 -11.88 -12.02 -12.08
CA PHE A 371 -10.55 -11.44 -12.26
C PHE A 371 -9.56 -12.57 -12.57
N ARG A 372 -9.26 -12.79 -13.87
CA ARG A 372 -8.47 -13.94 -14.32
C ARG A 372 -7.29 -13.52 -15.18
N ASP A 373 -6.19 -14.25 -15.03
CA ASP A 373 -5.05 -14.18 -15.95
C ASP A 373 -5.31 -14.95 -17.26
N ALA A 374 -4.41 -14.82 -18.20
CA ALA A 374 -4.44 -15.52 -19.50
C ALA A 374 -4.44 -17.06 -19.38
N ASP A 375 -4.00 -17.61 -18.24
CA ASP A 375 -4.08 -19.05 -17.96
C ASP A 375 -5.48 -19.51 -17.53
N GLY A 376 -6.46 -18.60 -17.48
CA GLY A 376 -7.83 -18.84 -17.07
C GLY A 376 -8.06 -19.04 -15.58
N GLN A 377 -7.02 -18.95 -14.74
CA GLN A 377 -7.13 -19.07 -13.29
C GLN A 377 -7.44 -17.71 -12.66
N PRO A 378 -8.17 -17.66 -11.53
CA PRO A 378 -8.37 -16.44 -10.77
C PRO A 378 -7.05 -15.80 -10.32
N GLY A 379 -7.01 -14.47 -10.31
CA GLY A 379 -5.83 -13.69 -9.97
C GLY A 379 -4.79 -13.64 -11.09
N ILE A 380 -3.71 -12.90 -10.88
CA ILE A 380 -2.61 -12.71 -11.83
C ILE A 380 -1.38 -13.46 -11.34
N SER A 381 -0.85 -14.34 -12.17
CA SER A 381 0.35 -15.13 -11.86
C SER A 381 1.63 -14.32 -12.04
N PHE A 382 2.53 -14.41 -11.07
CA PHE A 382 3.88 -13.88 -11.14
C PHE A 382 4.93 -14.97 -11.40
N ALA A 383 4.50 -16.19 -11.73
CA ALA A 383 5.36 -17.22 -12.27
C ALA A 383 6.06 -16.76 -13.58
N LYS A 384 7.08 -17.49 -13.98
CA LYS A 384 7.91 -17.13 -15.15
C LYS A 384 7.08 -16.83 -16.38
N ARG A 385 7.17 -15.62 -16.87
CA ARG A 385 6.47 -15.11 -18.07
C ARG A 385 7.23 -13.98 -18.73
N ALA A 386 6.87 -13.65 -19.97
CA ALA A 386 7.27 -12.42 -20.61
C ALA A 386 6.43 -11.25 -20.08
N TRP A 387 7.09 -10.24 -19.49
CA TRP A 387 6.46 -9.03 -18.98
C TRP A 387 6.37 -7.95 -20.07
N PRO A 388 5.37 -7.05 -20.02
CA PRO A 388 5.19 -6.04 -21.07
C PRO A 388 6.39 -5.12 -21.30
N HIS A 389 7.27 -4.91 -20.32
CA HIS A 389 8.51 -4.13 -20.46
C HIS A 389 9.68 -4.91 -21.11
N GLY A 390 9.44 -6.14 -21.59
CA GLY A 390 10.41 -6.91 -22.40
C GLY A 390 11.28 -7.89 -21.62
N TRP A 391 11.18 -7.97 -20.28
CA TRP A 391 11.87 -8.99 -19.48
C TRP A 391 11.08 -10.30 -19.40
N THR A 392 11.79 -11.42 -19.30
CA THR A 392 11.19 -12.74 -19.08
C THR A 392 11.76 -13.35 -17.80
N GLY A 393 10.91 -13.59 -16.81
CA GLY A 393 11.30 -14.14 -15.52
C GLY A 393 10.12 -14.23 -14.56
N GLU A 394 10.40 -14.57 -13.32
CA GLU A 394 9.43 -14.62 -12.23
C GLU A 394 9.41 -13.30 -11.49
N GLY A 395 8.24 -12.87 -11.03
CA GLY A 395 8.10 -11.71 -10.16
C GLY A 395 7.68 -12.08 -8.75
N ALA A 396 7.90 -11.18 -7.80
CA ALA A 396 7.37 -11.23 -6.44
C ALA A 396 6.47 -10.01 -6.23
N PRO A 397 5.12 -10.16 -6.31
CA PRO A 397 4.18 -9.06 -6.14
C PRO A 397 4.13 -8.63 -4.67
N HIS A 398 4.24 -7.32 -4.38
CA HIS A 398 4.25 -6.84 -3.01
C HIS A 398 3.24 -5.71 -2.80
N GLY A 399 3.64 -4.44 -2.80
CA GLY A 399 2.72 -3.32 -2.68
C GLY A 399 1.78 -3.21 -3.88
N ALA A 400 0.50 -2.92 -3.65
CA ALA A 400 -0.47 -2.75 -4.72
C ALA A 400 -1.53 -1.71 -4.38
N VAL A 401 -1.95 -0.94 -5.39
CA VAL A 401 -2.92 0.15 -5.23
C VAL A 401 -3.79 0.28 -6.49
N PHE A 402 -5.06 0.63 -6.31
CA PHE A 402 -5.97 0.87 -7.43
C PHE A 402 -5.84 2.29 -7.98
N SER A 403 -6.15 2.49 -9.27
CA SER A 403 -6.32 3.81 -9.86
C SER A 403 -7.55 4.52 -9.27
N ARG A 404 -7.56 5.83 -9.31
CA ARG A 404 -8.73 6.64 -8.93
C ARG A 404 -9.92 6.52 -9.89
#